data_1d4a66d3b5db0afb768927f384be9ff2
#
_entry.id   1d4a66d3b5db0afb768927f384be9ff2
#
_cell.length_a   1.000
_cell.length_b   1.000
_cell.length_c   1.000
_cell.angle_alpha   90.00
_cell.angle_beta   90.00
_cell.angle_gamma   90.00
#
_symmetry.space_group_name_H-M   'P 1'
#
loop_
_entity.id
_entity.type
_entity.pdbx_description
1 polymer ?
#
loop_
_entity_poly.entity_id
_entity_poly.type
_entity_poly.pdbx_seq_one_letter_code
_entity_poly.pdbx_strand_id
1 'polypeptide(L)'
;MKAKNYLIVGAGRSGIAAGRMLSELGESFTVYDGNKSLDTAAVAKQINGTKDIPFLLGDIKNEDLKGFDICVVSPGVPLDTPIMKAVKEMNIPIYSEIELAYLYDKGDIIAITGTNGKTTTTSLVYEIVKAHDSDTLLVGNIEIPYTGLALTSKEGGATVAEISSFQLETMITFRPKVSAILNITPDHLDRHKTMENYADIKKSIAKNQTEADFCVLNYEDEVLREFGKTLKCTVIFFSSLRELEDGYFYKDGTVYFAENGTATPFINVDETNLVGLHNYENIMAAVAMTRSFGISDDIIKAALRRFTAVEHRIEYVATKKGVKYYNDSKGTNTDAAIKAIDAMPSPTVLIGGGYDKDADFSEWVSHFPGKVRKLVLIGQTREKIAQACDKIGFRDYCFAESLQEAVKLCYESAKEGDCCLLSPACASWGMFKCYQERGDMFKEYVRALEE
;
A
#
# COMPACT_ATOMS: atom_id res chain seq x y z
N MET A 1 11.73 -28.92 -20.04
CA MET A 1 10.42 -28.41 -20.54
C MET A 1 10.67 -27.74 -21.90
N LYS A 2 9.68 -27.71 -22.80
CA LYS A 2 9.79 -26.95 -24.05
C LYS A 2 9.83 -25.47 -23.70
N ALA A 3 10.79 -24.71 -24.27
CA ALA A 3 10.87 -23.27 -24.06
C ALA A 3 9.52 -22.62 -24.44
N LYS A 4 9.03 -21.73 -23.60
CA LYS A 4 7.77 -20.99 -23.81
C LYS A 4 8.06 -19.64 -24.47
N ASN A 5 7.10 -19.13 -25.22
CA ASN A 5 7.17 -17.80 -25.81
C ASN A 5 6.16 -16.87 -25.11
N TYR A 6 6.64 -15.82 -24.47
CA TYR A 6 5.83 -14.93 -23.65
C TYR A 6 5.53 -13.61 -24.38
N LEU A 7 4.31 -13.10 -24.20
CA LEU A 7 3.94 -11.74 -24.52
C LEU A 7 3.87 -10.92 -23.23
N ILE A 8 4.75 -9.95 -23.05
CA ILE A 8 4.68 -9.00 -21.93
C ILE A 8 3.87 -7.79 -22.38
N VAL A 9 2.77 -7.50 -21.71
CA VAL A 9 1.89 -6.38 -22.03
C VAL A 9 2.09 -5.25 -21.04
N GLY A 10 2.66 -4.13 -21.53
CA GLY A 10 3.07 -2.95 -20.78
C GLY A 10 4.57 -2.91 -20.49
N ALA A 11 5.24 -1.86 -20.98
CA ALA A 11 6.70 -1.63 -20.84
C ALA A 11 7.08 -0.80 -19.61
N GLY A 12 6.21 -0.74 -18.58
CA GLY A 12 6.50 -0.09 -17.30
C GLY A 12 7.36 -0.95 -16.37
N ARG A 13 7.48 -0.53 -15.08
CA ARG A 13 8.32 -1.20 -14.06
C ARG A 13 8.10 -2.71 -13.98
N SER A 14 6.84 -3.16 -13.92
CA SER A 14 6.49 -4.58 -13.83
C SER A 14 6.85 -5.35 -15.11
N GLY A 15 6.58 -4.77 -16.29
CA GLY A 15 6.95 -5.41 -17.55
C GLY A 15 8.46 -5.52 -17.76
N ILE A 16 9.22 -4.49 -17.36
CA ILE A 16 10.68 -4.53 -17.38
C ILE A 16 11.22 -5.61 -16.43
N ALA A 17 10.67 -5.72 -15.22
CA ALA A 17 11.08 -6.74 -14.26
C ALA A 17 10.75 -8.15 -14.76
N ALA A 18 9.55 -8.36 -15.33
CA ALA A 18 9.18 -9.62 -15.95
C ALA A 18 10.12 -10.00 -17.13
N GLY A 19 10.47 -9.01 -17.97
CA GLY A 19 11.42 -9.22 -19.07
C GLY A 19 12.82 -9.60 -18.57
N ARG A 20 13.32 -8.99 -17.48
CA ARG A 20 14.58 -9.39 -16.83
C ARG A 20 14.54 -10.84 -16.38
N MET A 21 13.50 -11.17 -15.62
CA MET A 21 13.32 -12.54 -15.12
C MET A 21 13.28 -13.57 -16.24
N LEU A 22 12.49 -13.34 -17.29
CA LEU A 22 12.41 -14.24 -18.46
C LEU A 22 13.74 -14.32 -19.20
N SER A 23 14.48 -13.22 -19.30
CA SER A 23 15.82 -13.18 -19.89
C SER A 23 16.82 -14.05 -19.10
N GLU A 24 16.80 -13.98 -17.76
CA GLU A 24 17.64 -14.80 -16.87
C GLU A 24 17.27 -16.29 -16.96
N LEU A 25 15.99 -16.60 -17.18
CA LEU A 25 15.51 -17.97 -17.38
C LEU A 25 15.81 -18.52 -18.79
N GLY A 26 16.28 -17.69 -19.71
CA GLY A 26 16.52 -18.09 -21.12
C GLY A 26 15.23 -18.31 -21.91
N GLU A 27 14.11 -17.76 -21.47
CA GLU A 27 12.82 -17.86 -22.14
C GLU A 27 12.68 -16.80 -23.24
N SER A 28 11.92 -17.13 -24.29
CA SER A 28 11.62 -16.19 -25.37
C SER A 28 10.47 -15.28 -24.99
N PHE A 29 10.59 -13.97 -25.27
CA PHE A 29 9.51 -13.03 -25.01
C PHE A 29 9.51 -11.86 -26.00
N THR A 30 8.35 -11.23 -26.15
CA THR A 30 8.15 -9.96 -26.88
C THR A 30 7.45 -8.98 -25.96
N VAL A 31 7.85 -7.72 -25.97
CA VAL A 31 7.23 -6.67 -25.19
C VAL A 31 6.23 -5.90 -26.06
N TYR A 32 5.00 -5.82 -25.62
CA TYR A 32 3.97 -4.97 -26.22
C TYR A 32 3.73 -3.72 -25.39
N ASP A 33 3.59 -2.57 -26.05
CA ASP A 33 3.09 -1.34 -25.46
C ASP A 33 2.21 -0.56 -26.43
N GLY A 34 1.12 0.02 -25.92
CA GLY A 34 0.21 0.85 -26.71
C GLY A 34 0.82 2.17 -27.20
N ASN A 35 1.92 2.62 -26.60
CA ASN A 35 2.60 3.85 -26.99
C ASN A 35 3.50 3.62 -28.21
N LYS A 36 3.07 4.10 -29.37
CA LYS A 36 3.82 4.02 -30.64
C LYS A 36 5.17 4.77 -30.60
N SER A 37 5.33 5.71 -29.67
CA SER A 37 6.53 6.53 -29.53
C SER A 37 7.44 6.05 -28.38
N LEU A 38 7.25 4.83 -27.88
CA LEU A 38 8.06 4.25 -26.82
C LEU A 38 9.53 4.16 -27.26
N ASP A 39 10.45 4.62 -26.41
CA ASP A 39 11.89 4.36 -26.60
C ASP A 39 12.22 2.90 -26.27
N THR A 40 12.07 2.04 -27.27
CA THR A 40 12.32 0.61 -27.13
C THR A 40 13.77 0.30 -26.79
N ALA A 41 14.72 1.12 -27.22
CA ALA A 41 16.14 0.93 -26.92
C ALA A 41 16.42 1.20 -25.43
N ALA A 42 15.78 2.23 -24.84
CA ALA A 42 15.88 2.49 -23.41
C ALA A 42 15.26 1.38 -22.58
N VAL A 43 14.08 0.84 -23.00
CA VAL A 43 13.42 -0.30 -22.33
C VAL A 43 14.27 -1.57 -22.43
N ALA A 44 14.74 -1.92 -23.63
CA ALA A 44 15.59 -3.08 -23.84
C ALA A 44 16.87 -3.03 -23.00
N LYS A 45 17.51 -1.85 -22.94
CA LYS A 45 18.69 -1.63 -22.09
C LYS A 45 18.40 -1.87 -20.61
N GLN A 46 17.19 -1.52 -20.15
CA GLN A 46 16.79 -1.76 -18.76
C GLN A 46 16.46 -3.24 -18.49
N ILE A 47 16.03 -4.01 -19.50
CA ILE A 47 15.71 -5.44 -19.35
C ILE A 47 16.99 -6.26 -19.24
N ASN A 48 17.86 -6.27 -20.26
CA ASN A 48 19.01 -7.17 -20.32
C ASN A 48 20.31 -6.52 -20.82
N GLY A 49 20.33 -5.20 -20.98
CA GLY A 49 21.51 -4.47 -21.47
C GLY A 49 21.74 -4.55 -22.99
N THR A 50 20.93 -5.31 -23.75
CA THR A 50 21.03 -5.46 -25.21
C THR A 50 19.91 -4.69 -25.91
N LYS A 51 20.00 -4.58 -27.26
CA LYS A 51 18.96 -3.96 -28.09
C LYS A 51 18.08 -4.98 -28.81
N ASP A 52 18.30 -6.27 -28.60
CA ASP A 52 17.72 -7.34 -29.43
C ASP A 52 16.42 -7.94 -28.86
N ILE A 53 15.66 -7.15 -28.10
CA ILE A 53 14.34 -7.57 -27.59
C ILE A 53 13.29 -7.20 -28.65
N PRO A 54 12.44 -8.14 -29.07
CA PRO A 54 11.34 -7.84 -29.98
C PRO A 54 10.26 -6.98 -29.28
N PHE A 55 9.75 -5.97 -30.00
CA PHE A 55 8.67 -5.11 -29.55
C PHE A 55 7.50 -5.13 -30.54
N LEU A 56 6.29 -5.08 -30.01
CA LEU A 56 5.06 -4.78 -30.73
C LEU A 56 4.50 -3.46 -30.17
N LEU A 57 4.25 -2.45 -30.99
CA LEU A 57 3.84 -1.12 -30.53
C LEU A 57 2.52 -0.69 -31.17
N GLY A 58 1.68 -0.07 -30.37
CA GLY A 58 0.42 0.53 -30.82
C GLY A 58 -0.64 -0.51 -31.16
N ASP A 59 -1.35 -0.30 -32.30
CA ASP A 59 -2.41 -1.20 -32.72
C ASP A 59 -1.82 -2.48 -33.32
N ILE A 60 -2.30 -3.63 -32.88
CA ILE A 60 -1.88 -4.93 -33.37
C ILE A 60 -3.09 -5.73 -33.86
N LYS A 61 -2.81 -6.74 -34.68
CA LYS A 61 -3.80 -7.70 -35.22
C LYS A 61 -3.68 -9.05 -34.50
N ASN A 62 -4.74 -9.85 -34.54
CA ASN A 62 -4.72 -11.21 -33.98
C ASN A 62 -3.60 -12.08 -34.58
N GLU A 63 -3.20 -11.80 -35.83
CA GLU A 63 -2.09 -12.50 -36.49
C GLU A 63 -0.74 -12.31 -35.79
N ASP A 64 -0.53 -11.11 -35.21
CA ASP A 64 0.70 -10.75 -34.50
C ASP A 64 0.82 -11.50 -33.14
N LEU A 65 -0.30 -12.07 -32.66
CA LEU A 65 -0.36 -12.84 -31.40
C LEU A 65 -0.12 -14.35 -31.59
N LYS A 66 0.03 -14.82 -32.83
CA LYS A 66 0.27 -16.25 -33.10
C LYS A 66 1.63 -16.67 -32.56
N GLY A 67 1.63 -17.79 -31.84
CA GLY A 67 2.86 -18.42 -31.33
C GLY A 67 3.26 -17.97 -29.92
N PHE A 68 2.49 -17.11 -29.26
CA PHE A 68 2.65 -16.86 -27.82
C PHE A 68 1.94 -17.94 -27.00
N ASP A 69 2.63 -18.45 -26.00
CA ASP A 69 2.12 -19.48 -25.08
C ASP A 69 1.48 -18.86 -23.84
N ILE A 70 1.95 -17.69 -23.39
CA ILE A 70 1.51 -17.00 -22.17
C ILE A 70 1.60 -15.49 -22.39
N CYS A 71 0.61 -14.77 -21.90
CA CYS A 71 0.58 -13.31 -21.79
C CYS A 71 0.85 -12.91 -20.32
N VAL A 72 1.86 -12.06 -20.09
CA VAL A 72 2.13 -11.45 -18.78
C VAL A 72 1.68 -10.00 -18.82
N VAL A 73 0.64 -9.68 -18.07
CA VAL A 73 0.06 -8.33 -18.07
C VAL A 73 0.56 -7.49 -16.89
N SER A 74 1.01 -6.26 -17.19
CA SER A 74 1.32 -5.27 -16.17
C SER A 74 0.05 -4.75 -15.48
N PRO A 75 0.04 -4.52 -14.15
CA PRO A 75 -1.17 -4.13 -13.41
C PRO A 75 -1.81 -2.82 -13.88
N GLY A 76 -1.03 -1.92 -14.49
CA GLY A 76 -1.53 -0.68 -15.08
C GLY A 76 -2.35 -0.85 -16.36
N VAL A 77 -2.32 -2.02 -17.00
CA VAL A 77 -3.07 -2.29 -18.24
C VAL A 77 -4.46 -2.84 -17.91
N PRO A 78 -5.56 -2.15 -18.27
CA PRO A 78 -6.91 -2.67 -18.07
C PRO A 78 -7.19 -3.88 -18.96
N LEU A 79 -7.92 -4.88 -18.40
CA LEU A 79 -8.22 -6.13 -19.10
C LEU A 79 -9.28 -6.02 -20.21
N ASP A 80 -9.89 -4.85 -20.38
CA ASP A 80 -10.85 -4.50 -21.42
C ASP A 80 -10.24 -3.74 -22.61
N THR A 81 -8.91 -3.54 -22.60
CA THR A 81 -8.19 -2.93 -23.74
C THR A 81 -8.23 -3.81 -24.98
N PRO A 82 -8.09 -3.22 -26.20
CA PRO A 82 -8.09 -3.99 -27.45
C PRO A 82 -7.09 -5.17 -27.46
N ILE A 83 -5.87 -4.94 -26.97
CA ILE A 83 -4.84 -5.98 -26.87
C ILE A 83 -5.28 -7.14 -25.97
N MET A 84 -5.86 -6.82 -24.80
CA MET A 84 -6.27 -7.87 -23.86
C MET A 84 -7.51 -8.63 -24.35
N LYS A 85 -8.39 -7.99 -25.12
CA LYS A 85 -9.48 -8.68 -25.82
C LYS A 85 -8.94 -9.65 -26.87
N ALA A 86 -7.99 -9.21 -27.70
CA ALA A 86 -7.35 -10.05 -28.70
C ALA A 86 -6.62 -11.26 -28.06
N VAL A 87 -5.90 -11.06 -26.96
CA VAL A 87 -5.25 -12.14 -26.18
C VAL A 87 -6.27 -13.16 -25.68
N LYS A 88 -7.44 -12.72 -25.17
CA LYS A 88 -8.54 -13.59 -24.74
C LYS A 88 -9.17 -14.36 -25.91
N GLU A 89 -9.41 -13.71 -27.04
CA GLU A 89 -9.94 -14.35 -28.26
C GLU A 89 -9.02 -15.43 -28.80
N MET A 90 -7.70 -15.24 -28.67
CA MET A 90 -6.68 -16.21 -29.05
C MET A 90 -6.50 -17.34 -28.02
N ASN A 91 -7.24 -17.32 -26.91
CA ASN A 91 -7.14 -18.24 -25.78
C ASN A 91 -5.71 -18.36 -25.20
N ILE A 92 -4.94 -17.26 -25.20
CA ILE A 92 -3.61 -17.22 -24.60
C ILE A 92 -3.82 -17.01 -23.07
N PRO A 93 -3.28 -17.90 -22.22
CA PRO A 93 -3.35 -17.74 -20.75
C PRO A 93 -2.76 -16.40 -20.32
N ILE A 94 -3.49 -15.67 -19.42
CA ILE A 94 -3.08 -14.36 -18.92
C ILE A 94 -2.60 -14.52 -17.49
N TYR A 95 -1.35 -14.17 -17.24
CA TYR A 95 -0.73 -14.12 -15.92
C TYR A 95 -0.53 -12.69 -15.48
N SER A 96 -0.75 -12.42 -14.22
CA SER A 96 -0.18 -11.21 -13.61
C SER A 96 1.34 -11.38 -13.47
N GLU A 97 2.01 -10.27 -13.24
CA GLU A 97 3.42 -10.27 -12.85
C GLU A 97 3.65 -11.09 -11.56
N ILE A 98 2.69 -11.04 -10.62
CA ILE A 98 2.71 -11.82 -9.38
C ILE A 98 2.59 -13.31 -9.65
N GLU A 99 1.67 -13.73 -10.52
CA GLU A 99 1.51 -15.15 -10.89
C GLU A 99 2.79 -15.70 -11.53
N LEU A 100 3.42 -14.93 -12.45
CA LEU A 100 4.67 -15.33 -13.06
C LEU A 100 5.78 -15.51 -12.01
N ALA A 101 5.93 -14.55 -11.10
CA ALA A 101 6.93 -14.60 -10.03
C ALA A 101 6.72 -15.79 -9.09
N TYR A 102 5.47 -16.02 -8.69
CA TYR A 102 5.08 -17.12 -7.81
C TYR A 102 5.52 -18.50 -8.31
N LEU A 103 5.45 -18.73 -9.63
CA LEU A 103 5.85 -20.01 -10.22
C LEU A 103 7.34 -20.34 -10.03
N TYR A 104 8.15 -19.36 -9.67
CA TYR A 104 9.60 -19.51 -9.49
C TYR A 104 10.09 -19.18 -8.08
N ASP A 105 9.21 -18.65 -7.23
CA ASP A 105 9.53 -18.45 -5.81
C ASP A 105 9.60 -19.79 -5.10
N LYS A 106 10.61 -19.96 -4.26
CA LYS A 106 10.91 -21.18 -3.48
C LYS A 106 10.56 -21.05 -2.02
N GLY A 107 10.25 -19.83 -1.58
CA GLY A 107 9.96 -19.53 -0.19
C GLY A 107 8.48 -19.64 0.14
N ASP A 108 8.18 -19.55 1.44
CA ASP A 108 6.81 -19.39 1.93
C ASP A 108 6.35 -17.94 1.75
N ILE A 109 5.12 -17.73 1.27
CA ILE A 109 4.62 -16.40 0.93
C ILE A 109 3.66 -15.89 1.99
N ILE A 110 3.87 -14.65 2.40
CA ILE A 110 2.95 -13.84 3.21
C ILE A 110 2.42 -12.71 2.33
N ALA A 111 1.12 -12.71 2.02
CA ALA A 111 0.53 -11.77 1.06
C ALA A 111 -0.51 -10.86 1.71
N ILE A 112 -0.39 -9.55 1.47
CA ILE A 112 -1.25 -8.51 2.07
C ILE A 112 -2.00 -7.74 1.00
N THR A 113 -3.33 -7.66 1.13
CA THR A 113 -4.18 -6.78 0.34
C THR A 113 -5.16 -6.01 1.23
N GLY A 114 -5.93 -5.13 0.64
CA GLY A 114 -6.90 -4.27 1.30
C GLY A 114 -7.08 -2.98 0.52
N THR A 115 -8.03 -2.15 0.88
CA THR A 115 -8.12 -0.79 0.33
C THR A 115 -7.05 0.09 0.96
N ASN A 116 -6.99 0.12 2.29
CA ASN A 116 -6.08 0.93 3.08
C ASN A 116 -5.19 0.06 4.00
N GLY A 117 -4.06 0.61 4.47
CA GLY A 117 -3.18 -0.07 5.43
C GLY A 117 -2.15 -1.03 4.81
N LYS A 118 -2.28 -1.42 3.54
CA LYS A 118 -1.39 -2.39 2.86
C LYS A 118 0.09 -2.13 3.11
N THR A 119 0.59 -0.98 2.72
CA THR A 119 2.03 -0.64 2.78
C THR A 119 2.56 -0.67 4.21
N THR A 120 1.80 -0.11 5.18
CA THR A 120 2.20 -0.12 6.59
C THR A 120 2.25 -1.55 7.14
N THR A 121 1.19 -2.34 6.89
CA THR A 121 1.14 -3.74 7.35
C THR A 121 2.23 -4.58 6.68
N THR A 122 2.42 -4.43 5.37
CA THR A 122 3.47 -5.17 4.63
C THR A 122 4.86 -4.84 5.13
N SER A 123 5.17 -3.55 5.34
CA SER A 123 6.46 -3.13 5.89
C SER A 123 6.67 -3.65 7.31
N LEU A 124 5.64 -3.60 8.15
CA LEU A 124 5.70 -4.11 9.51
C LEU A 124 5.91 -5.63 9.55
N VAL A 125 5.15 -6.39 8.75
CA VAL A 125 5.33 -7.84 8.58
C VAL A 125 6.74 -8.15 8.07
N TYR A 126 7.22 -7.41 7.07
CA TYR A 126 8.57 -7.59 6.55
C TYR A 126 9.64 -7.39 7.62
N GLU A 127 9.57 -6.32 8.41
CA GLU A 127 10.55 -6.07 9.48
C GLU A 127 10.52 -7.14 10.57
N ILE A 128 9.33 -7.69 10.87
CA ILE A 128 9.20 -8.80 11.84
C ILE A 128 9.80 -10.08 11.24
N VAL A 129 9.43 -10.43 10.01
CA VAL A 129 9.92 -11.66 9.35
C VAL A 129 11.42 -11.58 9.11
N LYS A 130 11.93 -10.43 8.67
CA LYS A 130 13.37 -10.18 8.47
C LYS A 130 14.18 -10.29 9.76
N ALA A 131 13.59 -9.94 10.90
CA ALA A 131 14.24 -10.14 12.19
C ALA A 131 14.37 -11.63 12.59
N HIS A 132 13.54 -12.50 12.00
CA HIS A 132 13.59 -13.95 12.13
C HIS A 132 14.45 -14.60 11.04
N ASP A 133 14.30 -14.17 9.79
CA ASP A 133 15.02 -14.64 8.61
C ASP A 133 15.55 -13.46 7.79
N SER A 134 16.87 -13.26 7.78
CA SER A 134 17.54 -12.15 7.09
C SER A 134 17.40 -12.18 5.57
N ASP A 135 17.10 -13.34 4.99
CA ASP A 135 16.95 -13.54 3.54
C ASP A 135 15.51 -13.23 3.03
N THR A 136 14.66 -12.71 3.92
CA THR A 136 13.27 -12.34 3.59
C THR A 136 13.20 -11.33 2.44
N LEU A 137 12.36 -11.61 1.45
CA LEU A 137 12.10 -10.70 0.32
C LEU A 137 10.90 -9.79 0.59
N LEU A 138 10.99 -8.54 0.15
CA LEU A 138 9.88 -7.57 0.14
C LEU A 138 9.54 -7.21 -1.30
N VAL A 139 8.31 -7.49 -1.75
CA VAL A 139 7.95 -7.43 -3.17
C VAL A 139 6.52 -6.97 -3.43
N GLY A 140 6.19 -6.74 -4.68
CA GLY A 140 4.84 -6.51 -5.18
C GLY A 140 4.51 -5.05 -5.47
N ASN A 141 3.36 -4.58 -5.01
CA ASN A 141 2.89 -3.20 -5.20
C ASN A 141 3.71 -2.17 -4.39
N ILE A 142 4.58 -2.63 -3.52
CA ILE A 142 5.56 -1.85 -2.76
C ILE A 142 6.93 -1.93 -3.46
N GLU A 143 7.52 -0.80 -3.79
CA GLU A 143 8.86 -0.60 -4.36
C GLU A 143 9.32 -1.53 -5.50
N ILE A 144 9.51 -2.82 -5.24
CA ILE A 144 10.11 -3.77 -6.20
C ILE A 144 9.06 -4.75 -6.73
N PRO A 145 8.84 -4.82 -8.04
CA PRO A 145 8.01 -5.87 -8.64
C PRO A 145 8.46 -7.27 -8.19
N TYR A 146 7.52 -8.18 -7.98
CA TYR A 146 7.84 -9.52 -7.48
C TYR A 146 8.78 -10.30 -8.42
N THR A 147 8.56 -10.22 -9.73
CA THR A 147 9.47 -10.80 -10.74
C THR A 147 10.90 -10.26 -10.64
N GLY A 148 11.11 -9.10 -10.05
CA GLY A 148 12.46 -8.54 -9.87
C GLY A 148 13.31 -9.28 -8.83
N LEU A 149 12.70 -10.04 -7.92
CA LEU A 149 13.40 -10.76 -6.85
C LEU A 149 13.08 -12.26 -6.77
N ALA A 150 12.03 -12.75 -7.44
CA ALA A 150 11.55 -14.13 -7.30
C ALA A 150 12.65 -15.19 -7.47
N LEU A 151 13.57 -14.99 -8.42
CA LEU A 151 14.68 -15.93 -8.66
C LEU A 151 15.74 -15.95 -7.56
N THR A 152 15.75 -14.95 -6.67
CA THR A 152 16.68 -14.90 -5.53
C THR A 152 16.13 -15.58 -4.28
N SER A 153 14.86 -15.99 -4.30
CA SER A 153 14.22 -16.69 -3.19
C SER A 153 14.89 -18.04 -2.90
N LYS A 154 14.85 -18.45 -1.65
CA LYS A 154 15.48 -19.70 -1.17
C LYS A 154 14.43 -20.64 -0.61
N GLU A 155 14.69 -21.96 -0.69
CA GLU A 155 13.87 -22.95 0.01
C GLU A 155 13.89 -22.68 1.53
N GLY A 156 12.70 -22.64 2.13
CA GLY A 156 12.52 -22.31 3.54
C GLY A 156 12.67 -20.82 3.88
N GLY A 157 12.96 -19.95 2.91
CA GLY A 157 12.92 -18.50 3.06
C GLY A 157 11.50 -17.95 3.04
N ALA A 158 11.36 -16.66 3.26
CA ALA A 158 10.08 -15.97 3.27
C ALA A 158 10.00 -14.84 2.23
N THR A 159 8.84 -14.71 1.60
CA THR A 159 8.52 -13.57 0.72
C THR A 159 7.30 -12.83 1.25
N VAL A 160 7.46 -11.55 1.57
CA VAL A 160 6.38 -10.67 2.01
C VAL A 160 5.94 -9.80 0.84
N ALA A 161 4.69 -9.96 0.41
CA ALA A 161 4.17 -9.35 -0.80
C ALA A 161 2.99 -8.40 -0.53
N GLU A 162 3.12 -7.13 -0.94
CA GLU A 162 1.98 -6.22 -1.05
C GLU A 162 1.27 -6.46 -2.37
N ILE A 163 -0.03 -6.75 -2.35
CA ILE A 163 -0.78 -7.08 -3.56
C ILE A 163 -1.97 -6.13 -3.75
N SER A 164 -1.97 -5.42 -4.89
CA SER A 164 -3.09 -4.57 -5.30
C SER A 164 -4.23 -5.40 -5.91
N SER A 165 -5.44 -4.80 -5.99
CA SER A 165 -6.55 -5.42 -6.71
C SER A 165 -6.24 -5.68 -8.18
N PHE A 166 -5.47 -4.80 -8.83
CA PHE A 166 -5.10 -4.97 -10.24
C PHE A 166 -4.20 -6.19 -10.49
N GLN A 167 -3.31 -6.48 -9.53
CA GLN A 167 -2.46 -7.67 -9.58
C GLN A 167 -3.25 -8.96 -9.32
N LEU A 168 -4.34 -8.88 -8.54
CA LEU A 168 -5.22 -10.02 -8.24
C LEU A 168 -6.12 -10.42 -9.41
N GLU A 169 -6.41 -9.52 -10.37
CA GLU A 169 -7.36 -9.78 -11.47
C GLU A 169 -7.04 -11.02 -12.31
N THR A 170 -5.76 -11.42 -12.39
CA THR A 170 -5.31 -12.52 -13.25
C THR A 170 -4.47 -13.56 -12.50
N MET A 171 -4.76 -13.76 -11.22
CA MET A 171 -4.15 -14.84 -10.44
C MET A 171 -4.83 -16.17 -10.68
N ILE A 172 -4.03 -17.21 -10.91
CA ILE A 172 -4.48 -18.56 -11.26
C ILE A 172 -4.13 -19.55 -10.15
N THR A 173 -2.83 -19.73 -9.88
CA THR A 173 -2.31 -20.73 -8.94
C THR A 173 -1.74 -20.12 -7.66
N PHE A 174 -1.58 -18.83 -7.61
CA PHE A 174 -1.03 -18.12 -6.44
C PHE A 174 -1.69 -18.57 -5.14
N ARG A 175 -0.85 -19.07 -4.21
CA ARG A 175 -1.27 -19.60 -2.90
C ARG A 175 -0.30 -19.12 -1.83
N PRO A 176 -0.60 -18.05 -1.11
CA PRO A 176 0.19 -17.64 0.03
C PRO A 176 -0.06 -18.57 1.23
N LYS A 177 0.98 -18.86 2.01
CA LYS A 177 0.87 -19.59 3.29
C LYS A 177 0.07 -18.79 4.32
N VAL A 178 0.28 -17.48 4.33
CA VAL A 178 -0.51 -16.54 5.15
C VAL A 178 -0.97 -15.40 4.26
N SER A 179 -2.26 -15.12 4.26
CA SER A 179 -2.83 -13.95 3.58
C SER A 179 -3.52 -13.01 4.55
N ALA A 180 -3.66 -11.73 4.17
CA ALA A 180 -4.52 -10.78 4.87
C ALA A 180 -5.33 -9.92 3.92
N ILE A 181 -6.58 -9.64 4.30
CA ILE A 181 -7.42 -8.60 3.69
C ILE A 181 -7.79 -7.61 4.79
N LEU A 182 -7.17 -6.42 4.76
CA LEU A 182 -7.26 -5.47 5.87
C LEU A 182 -8.59 -4.75 5.95
N ASN A 183 -9.19 -4.43 4.81
CA ASN A 183 -10.49 -3.77 4.67
C ASN A 183 -10.89 -3.69 3.20
N ILE A 184 -12.19 -3.51 2.94
CA ILE A 184 -12.76 -3.28 1.60
C ILE A 184 -13.67 -2.06 1.67
N THR A 185 -13.17 -0.91 1.24
CA THR A 185 -13.92 0.35 1.12
C THR A 185 -13.90 0.84 -0.34
N PRO A 186 -14.83 1.70 -0.77
CA PRO A 186 -14.89 2.14 -2.17
C PRO A 186 -13.57 2.74 -2.66
N ASP A 187 -13.03 2.13 -3.74
CA ASP A 187 -11.82 2.61 -4.43
C ASP A 187 -11.76 1.98 -5.82
N HIS A 188 -11.13 2.67 -6.78
CA HIS A 188 -10.90 2.16 -8.14
C HIS A 188 -12.16 1.64 -8.87
N LEU A 189 -13.35 2.22 -8.60
CA LEU A 189 -14.60 1.80 -9.23
C LEU A 189 -14.70 2.17 -10.71
N ASP A 190 -13.89 3.12 -11.18
CA ASP A 190 -13.66 3.39 -12.58
C ASP A 190 -13.17 2.16 -13.34
N ARG A 191 -12.33 1.33 -12.74
CA ARG A 191 -11.81 0.07 -13.30
C ARG A 191 -12.68 -1.13 -12.94
N HIS A 192 -12.99 -1.33 -11.67
CA HIS A 192 -13.70 -2.53 -11.20
C HIS A 192 -15.21 -2.47 -11.39
N LYS A 193 -15.79 -1.30 -11.72
CA LYS A 193 -17.21 -1.03 -12.03
C LYS A 193 -18.14 -1.12 -10.82
N THR A 194 -18.05 -2.15 -9.99
CA THR A 194 -18.91 -2.34 -8.81
C THR A 194 -18.09 -2.70 -7.57
N MET A 195 -18.66 -2.40 -6.39
CA MET A 195 -18.07 -2.80 -5.11
C MET A 195 -17.99 -4.32 -4.96
N GLU A 196 -18.96 -5.03 -5.46
CA GLU A 196 -19.01 -6.50 -5.43
C GLU A 196 -17.82 -7.09 -6.20
N ASN A 197 -17.61 -6.65 -7.46
CA ASN A 197 -16.46 -7.10 -8.25
C ASN A 197 -15.12 -6.72 -7.61
N TYR A 198 -15.00 -5.51 -7.03
CA TYR A 198 -13.81 -5.10 -6.31
C TYR A 198 -13.53 -5.97 -5.09
N ALA A 199 -14.56 -6.30 -4.32
CA ALA A 199 -14.47 -7.20 -3.17
C ALA A 199 -14.06 -8.62 -3.59
N ASP A 200 -14.69 -9.17 -4.64
CA ASP A 200 -14.40 -10.52 -5.11
C ASP A 200 -12.98 -10.66 -5.66
N ILE A 201 -12.47 -9.63 -6.32
CA ILE A 201 -11.08 -9.59 -6.74
C ILE A 201 -10.14 -9.63 -5.52
N LYS A 202 -10.41 -8.84 -4.46
CA LYS A 202 -9.56 -8.88 -3.25
C LYS A 202 -9.66 -10.23 -2.52
N LYS A 203 -10.83 -10.81 -2.43
CA LYS A 203 -11.05 -12.14 -1.83
C LYS A 203 -10.28 -13.25 -2.56
N SER A 204 -9.99 -13.05 -3.85
CA SER A 204 -9.25 -14.04 -4.65
C SER A 204 -7.82 -14.30 -4.14
N ILE A 205 -7.26 -13.47 -3.26
CA ILE A 205 -5.95 -13.70 -2.63
C ILE A 205 -5.92 -15.03 -1.84
N ALA A 206 -7.06 -15.45 -1.30
CA ALA A 206 -7.20 -16.67 -0.49
C ALA A 206 -7.79 -17.86 -1.27
N LYS A 207 -8.14 -17.70 -2.55
CA LYS A 207 -8.90 -18.71 -3.31
C LYS A 207 -8.25 -20.08 -3.42
N ASN A 208 -6.93 -20.14 -3.42
CA ASN A 208 -6.17 -21.38 -3.53
C ASN A 208 -5.63 -21.88 -2.18
N GLN A 209 -5.92 -21.18 -1.08
CA GLN A 209 -5.51 -21.60 0.25
C GLN A 209 -6.27 -22.87 0.68
N THR A 210 -5.60 -23.68 1.49
CA THR A 210 -6.07 -24.96 2.01
C THR A 210 -6.09 -24.93 3.55
N GLU A 211 -6.47 -26.00 4.18
CA GLU A 211 -6.50 -26.15 5.64
C GLU A 211 -5.13 -25.93 6.31
N ALA A 212 -4.02 -26.04 5.55
CA ALA A 212 -2.68 -25.80 6.04
C ALA A 212 -2.26 -24.31 6.05
N ASP A 213 -3.11 -23.43 5.52
CA ASP A 213 -2.84 -22.01 5.33
C ASP A 213 -3.67 -21.15 6.28
N PHE A 214 -3.33 -19.85 6.36
CA PHE A 214 -4.00 -18.90 7.24
C PHE A 214 -4.49 -17.67 6.48
N CYS A 215 -5.68 -17.16 6.84
CA CYS A 215 -6.22 -15.93 6.31
C CYS A 215 -6.60 -14.98 7.45
N VAL A 216 -5.98 -13.79 7.48
CA VAL A 216 -6.23 -12.76 8.50
C VAL A 216 -7.21 -11.74 7.97
N LEU A 217 -8.31 -11.51 8.66
CA LEU A 217 -9.44 -10.69 8.23
C LEU A 217 -9.89 -9.71 9.30
N ASN A 218 -10.29 -8.51 8.87
CA ASN A 218 -10.91 -7.52 9.75
C ASN A 218 -12.35 -7.93 10.08
N TYR A 219 -12.65 -8.13 11.36
CA TYR A 219 -13.98 -8.50 11.83
C TYR A 219 -15.01 -7.37 11.68
N GLU A 220 -14.55 -6.10 11.68
CA GLU A 220 -15.43 -4.95 11.55
C GLU A 220 -15.95 -4.76 10.11
N ASP A 221 -15.27 -5.33 9.13
CA ASP A 221 -15.72 -5.37 7.74
C ASP A 221 -16.68 -6.54 7.54
N GLU A 222 -17.97 -6.23 7.33
CA GLU A 222 -19.03 -7.22 7.17
C GLU A 222 -18.78 -8.17 5.99
N VAL A 223 -18.26 -7.63 4.88
CA VAL A 223 -17.94 -8.42 3.69
C VAL A 223 -16.85 -9.45 4.00
N LEU A 224 -15.83 -9.07 4.79
CA LEU A 224 -14.76 -9.96 5.19
C LEU A 224 -15.20 -10.96 6.25
N ARG A 225 -16.06 -10.55 7.18
CA ARG A 225 -16.60 -11.45 8.20
C ARG A 225 -17.43 -12.57 7.58
N GLU A 226 -18.27 -12.27 6.60
CA GLU A 226 -19.03 -13.28 5.87
C GLU A 226 -18.12 -14.13 4.96
N PHE A 227 -17.14 -13.53 4.32
CA PHE A 227 -16.17 -14.25 3.51
C PHE A 227 -15.38 -15.29 4.33
N GLY A 228 -14.97 -14.95 5.54
CA GLY A 228 -14.25 -15.86 6.43
C GLY A 228 -14.97 -17.19 6.66
N LYS A 229 -16.32 -17.18 6.68
CA LYS A 229 -17.13 -18.40 6.84
C LYS A 229 -17.05 -19.35 5.63
N THR A 230 -16.58 -18.89 4.49
CA THR A 230 -16.51 -19.66 3.24
C THR A 230 -15.13 -20.27 2.98
N LEU A 231 -14.11 -19.86 3.74
CA LEU A 231 -12.73 -20.27 3.55
C LEU A 231 -12.47 -21.68 4.10
N LYS A 232 -11.54 -22.39 3.45
CA LYS A 232 -11.05 -23.70 3.91
C LYS A 232 -9.87 -23.57 4.88
N CYS A 233 -9.09 -22.50 4.74
CA CYS A 233 -7.94 -22.22 5.58
C CYS A 233 -8.36 -21.76 6.98
N THR A 234 -7.43 -21.74 7.92
CA THR A 234 -7.67 -21.20 9.25
C THR A 234 -7.84 -19.67 9.16
N VAL A 235 -9.02 -19.20 9.57
CA VAL A 235 -9.34 -17.77 9.60
C VAL A 235 -9.00 -17.19 10.97
N ILE A 236 -8.28 -16.07 10.98
CA ILE A 236 -7.96 -15.31 12.19
C ILE A 236 -8.51 -13.91 12.03
N PHE A 237 -9.42 -13.54 12.93
CA PHE A 237 -10.00 -12.20 12.93
C PHE A 237 -9.22 -11.24 13.82
N PHE A 238 -9.24 -9.96 13.42
CA PHE A 238 -8.87 -8.85 14.29
C PHE A 238 -9.98 -7.80 14.36
N SER A 239 -10.08 -7.10 15.49
CA SER A 239 -11.10 -6.08 15.75
C SER A 239 -10.52 -4.91 16.54
N SER A 240 -10.85 -3.70 16.11
CA SER A 240 -10.52 -2.48 16.85
C SER A 240 -11.67 -1.93 17.69
N LEU A 241 -12.90 -2.48 17.54
CA LEU A 241 -14.11 -1.93 18.15
C LEU A 241 -14.77 -2.86 19.17
N ARG A 242 -14.39 -4.14 19.20
CA ARG A 242 -15.00 -5.12 20.12
C ARG A 242 -14.03 -6.20 20.54
N GLU A 243 -14.27 -6.79 21.71
CA GLU A 243 -13.58 -7.97 22.19
C GLU A 243 -14.03 -9.20 21.38
N LEU A 244 -13.08 -10.05 21.01
CA LEU A 244 -13.33 -11.31 20.31
C LEU A 244 -13.10 -12.49 21.26
N GLU A 245 -13.84 -13.57 21.07
CA GLU A 245 -13.60 -14.85 21.78
C GLU A 245 -12.36 -15.56 21.23
N ASP A 246 -12.11 -15.42 19.91
CA ASP A 246 -10.94 -15.94 19.20
C ASP A 246 -10.39 -14.89 18.22
N GLY A 247 -9.08 -14.63 18.26
CA GLY A 247 -8.40 -13.68 17.42
C GLY A 247 -7.71 -12.55 18.16
N TYR A 248 -7.59 -11.40 17.52
CA TYR A 248 -6.91 -10.23 18.08
C TYR A 248 -7.88 -9.08 18.25
N PHE A 249 -7.78 -8.36 19.36
CA PHE A 249 -8.58 -7.15 19.53
C PHE A 249 -7.83 -6.07 20.30
N TYR A 250 -8.27 -4.82 20.07
CA TYR A 250 -7.76 -3.66 20.76
C TYR A 250 -8.74 -3.23 21.88
N LYS A 251 -8.21 -2.96 23.06
CA LYS A 251 -8.97 -2.40 24.18
C LYS A 251 -8.04 -1.60 25.08
N ASP A 252 -8.45 -0.39 25.46
CA ASP A 252 -7.83 0.47 26.46
C ASP A 252 -6.29 0.57 26.32
N GLY A 253 -5.81 0.89 25.11
CA GLY A 253 -4.37 1.03 24.84
C GLY A 253 -3.61 -0.28 24.64
N THR A 254 -4.27 -1.41 24.68
CA THR A 254 -3.60 -2.73 24.59
C THR A 254 -4.19 -3.59 23.49
N VAL A 255 -3.33 -4.24 22.73
CA VAL A 255 -3.68 -5.33 21.82
C VAL A 255 -3.69 -6.63 22.63
N TYR A 256 -4.80 -7.36 22.52
CA TYR A 256 -4.98 -8.66 23.14
C TYR A 256 -5.02 -9.78 22.09
N PHE A 257 -4.56 -10.95 22.48
CA PHE A 257 -4.85 -12.20 21.82
C PHE A 257 -5.87 -12.98 22.63
N ALA A 258 -6.94 -13.45 22.00
CA ALA A 258 -7.95 -14.28 22.63
C ALA A 258 -8.01 -15.67 21.97
N GLU A 259 -8.17 -16.67 22.81
CA GLU A 259 -8.38 -18.06 22.40
C GLU A 259 -9.38 -18.73 23.36
N ASN A 260 -10.46 -19.30 22.81
CA ASN A 260 -11.54 -19.91 23.56
C ASN A 260 -12.09 -19.00 24.68
N GLY A 261 -12.27 -17.71 24.38
CA GLY A 261 -12.81 -16.71 25.30
C GLY A 261 -11.81 -16.24 26.37
N THR A 262 -10.58 -16.74 26.34
CA THR A 262 -9.51 -16.29 27.27
C THR A 262 -8.63 -15.25 26.58
N ALA A 263 -8.70 -14.00 27.03
CA ALA A 263 -7.92 -12.90 26.47
C ALA A 263 -6.59 -12.72 27.26
N THR A 264 -5.51 -12.65 26.51
CA THR A 264 -4.15 -12.40 27.05
C THR A 264 -3.60 -11.11 26.45
N PRO A 265 -3.09 -10.14 27.25
CA PRO A 265 -2.48 -8.94 26.73
C PRO A 265 -1.22 -9.29 25.92
N PHE A 266 -1.14 -8.75 24.71
CA PHE A 266 -0.01 -8.99 23.82
C PHE A 266 1.00 -7.83 23.87
N ILE A 267 0.57 -6.59 23.58
CA ILE A 267 1.42 -5.39 23.63
C ILE A 267 0.58 -4.15 23.92
N ASN A 268 1.13 -3.22 24.70
CA ASN A 268 0.54 -1.87 24.82
C ASN A 268 0.97 -1.05 23.61
N VAL A 269 0.02 -0.33 22.96
CA VAL A 269 0.31 0.45 21.76
C VAL A 269 1.25 1.64 22.01
N ASP A 270 1.34 2.12 23.26
CA ASP A 270 2.29 3.16 23.66
C ASP A 270 3.76 2.68 23.61
N GLU A 271 3.97 1.36 23.55
CA GLU A 271 5.30 0.78 23.33
C GLU A 271 5.73 0.86 21.86
N THR A 272 4.83 1.27 20.96
CA THR A 272 5.06 1.37 19.51
C THR A 272 5.16 2.82 19.06
N ASN A 273 5.74 3.04 17.88
CA ASN A 273 5.80 4.38 17.28
C ASN A 273 4.63 4.64 16.31
N LEU A 274 3.64 3.76 16.27
CA LEU A 274 2.47 3.86 15.40
C LEU A 274 1.30 4.46 16.18
N VAL A 275 0.68 5.51 15.64
CA VAL A 275 -0.44 6.21 16.28
C VAL A 275 -1.73 6.07 15.46
N GLY A 276 -2.85 6.03 16.17
CA GLY A 276 -4.19 5.98 15.58
C GLY A 276 -4.76 4.57 15.41
N LEU A 277 -6.09 4.48 15.52
CA LEU A 277 -6.82 3.20 15.54
C LEU A 277 -6.53 2.33 14.31
N HIS A 278 -6.45 2.95 13.12
CA HIS A 278 -6.11 2.24 11.87
C HIS A 278 -4.70 1.61 11.92
N ASN A 279 -3.75 2.20 12.64
CA ASN A 279 -2.45 1.60 12.84
C ASN A 279 -2.47 0.47 13.87
N TYR A 280 -3.36 0.53 14.85
CA TYR A 280 -3.58 -0.57 15.78
C TYR A 280 -4.20 -1.79 15.06
N GLU A 281 -5.06 -1.54 14.09
CA GLU A 281 -5.54 -2.58 13.15
C GLU A 281 -4.39 -3.18 12.33
N ASN A 282 -3.49 -2.34 11.79
CA ASN A 282 -2.30 -2.80 11.06
C ASN A 282 -1.37 -3.64 11.96
N ILE A 283 -1.19 -3.24 13.23
CA ILE A 283 -0.42 -4.00 14.23
C ILE A 283 -1.08 -5.36 14.48
N MET A 284 -2.38 -5.41 14.76
CA MET A 284 -3.11 -6.67 15.00
C MET A 284 -3.02 -7.62 13.82
N ALA A 285 -3.21 -7.10 12.59
CA ALA A 285 -3.05 -7.88 11.38
C ALA A 285 -1.62 -8.43 11.23
N ALA A 286 -0.60 -7.60 11.44
CA ALA A 286 0.80 -8.01 11.34
C ALA A 286 1.17 -9.07 12.40
N VAL A 287 0.71 -8.89 13.65
CA VAL A 287 0.92 -9.88 14.73
C VAL A 287 0.24 -11.20 14.38
N ALA A 288 -1.02 -11.17 13.95
CA ALA A 288 -1.75 -12.36 13.54
C ALA A 288 -1.05 -13.11 12.41
N MET A 289 -0.59 -12.41 11.37
CA MET A 289 0.11 -13.00 10.23
C MET A 289 1.44 -13.62 10.62
N THR A 290 2.27 -12.89 11.37
CA THR A 290 3.63 -13.32 11.70
C THR A 290 3.64 -14.44 12.72
N ARG A 291 2.72 -14.44 13.68
CA ARG A 291 2.54 -15.55 14.62
C ARG A 291 2.04 -16.81 13.93
N SER A 292 1.10 -16.69 12.99
CA SER A 292 0.63 -17.81 12.14
C SER A 292 1.73 -18.34 11.22
N PHE A 293 2.68 -17.49 10.85
CA PHE A 293 3.85 -17.89 10.08
C PHE A 293 4.88 -18.68 10.93
N GLY A 294 4.75 -18.66 12.27
CA GLY A 294 5.58 -19.40 13.20
C GLY A 294 6.66 -18.55 13.91
N ILE A 295 6.55 -17.21 13.88
CA ILE A 295 7.51 -16.33 14.54
C ILE A 295 7.14 -16.16 16.01
N SER A 296 8.15 -16.20 16.90
CA SER A 296 7.95 -16.07 18.35
C SER A 296 7.49 -14.67 18.77
N ASP A 297 6.68 -14.59 19.82
CA ASP A 297 6.15 -13.36 20.37
C ASP A 297 7.25 -12.35 20.75
N ASP A 298 8.41 -12.82 21.22
CA ASP A 298 9.53 -11.95 21.59
C ASP A 298 10.12 -11.22 20.38
N ILE A 299 10.28 -11.91 19.24
CA ILE A 299 10.76 -11.31 17.99
C ILE A 299 9.72 -10.29 17.49
N ILE A 300 8.45 -10.67 17.50
CA ILE A 300 7.35 -9.80 17.07
C ILE A 300 7.32 -8.51 17.91
N LYS A 301 7.29 -8.63 19.23
CA LYS A 301 7.28 -7.48 20.16
C LYS A 301 8.51 -6.59 20.01
N ALA A 302 9.69 -7.19 19.86
CA ALA A 302 10.92 -6.42 19.65
C ALA A 302 10.91 -5.64 18.33
N ALA A 303 10.37 -6.21 17.26
CA ALA A 303 10.23 -5.53 15.99
C ALA A 303 9.18 -4.40 16.07
N LEU A 304 8.01 -4.64 16.69
CA LEU A 304 6.97 -3.63 16.89
C LEU A 304 7.47 -2.38 17.62
N ARG A 305 8.28 -2.56 18.68
CA ARG A 305 8.87 -1.44 19.43
C ARG A 305 9.87 -0.62 18.61
N ARG A 306 10.55 -1.23 17.66
CA ARG A 306 11.56 -0.56 16.81
C ARG A 306 10.98 0.01 15.53
N PHE A 307 9.86 -0.53 15.07
CA PHE A 307 9.26 -0.09 13.81
C PHE A 307 8.85 1.37 13.90
N THR A 308 9.31 2.15 12.93
CA THR A 308 8.84 3.52 12.71
C THR A 308 7.84 3.52 11.56
N ALA A 309 6.91 4.48 11.55
CA ALA A 309 5.96 4.60 10.46
C ALA A 309 6.66 4.62 9.09
N VAL A 310 5.99 4.09 8.08
CA VAL A 310 6.46 4.18 6.70
C VAL A 310 6.70 5.63 6.35
N GLU A 311 7.86 5.92 5.78
CA GLU A 311 8.27 7.25 5.41
C GLU A 311 7.17 8.02 4.67
N HIS A 312 6.94 9.26 5.06
CA HIS A 312 5.86 10.14 4.57
C HIS A 312 4.41 9.70 4.87
N ARG A 313 4.20 8.76 5.79
CA ARG A 313 2.85 8.32 6.20
C ARG A 313 2.69 8.41 7.72
N ILE A 314 2.19 9.56 8.19
CA ILE A 314 2.07 9.92 9.61
C ILE A 314 3.40 9.63 10.36
N GLU A 315 4.50 9.88 9.66
CA GLU A 315 5.87 9.65 10.13
C GLU A 315 6.20 10.69 11.22
N TYR A 316 6.56 10.24 12.42
CA TYR A 316 7.09 11.14 13.44
C TYR A 316 8.47 11.68 13.02
N VAL A 317 8.64 13.00 13.08
CA VAL A 317 9.85 13.68 12.62
C VAL A 317 10.72 14.15 13.79
N ALA A 318 10.15 14.91 14.70
CA ALA A 318 10.82 15.48 15.86
C ALA A 318 9.82 16.05 16.84
N THR A 319 10.29 16.35 18.06
CA THR A 319 9.61 17.23 19.01
C THR A 319 10.38 18.53 19.13
N LYS A 320 9.74 19.68 18.96
CA LYS A 320 10.31 21.03 19.10
C LYS A 320 9.42 21.85 20.00
N LYS A 321 9.95 22.47 21.06
CA LYS A 321 9.19 23.20 22.08
C LYS A 321 7.97 22.44 22.63
N GLY A 322 8.13 21.13 22.85
CA GLY A 322 7.03 20.29 23.33
C GLY A 322 5.93 19.99 22.29
N VAL A 323 6.10 20.39 21.02
CA VAL A 323 5.22 20.10 19.88
C VAL A 323 5.75 18.93 19.09
N LYS A 324 4.93 17.91 18.83
CA LYS A 324 5.29 16.74 18.00
C LYS A 324 4.97 17.00 16.53
N TYR A 325 5.95 16.80 15.65
CA TYR A 325 5.81 17.01 14.21
C TYR A 325 5.65 15.69 13.48
N TYR A 326 4.62 15.59 12.61
CA TYR A 326 4.31 14.40 11.81
C TYR A 326 4.26 14.71 10.32
N ASN A 327 4.88 13.85 9.54
CA ASN A 327 4.92 13.91 8.08
C ASN A 327 3.97 12.90 7.46
N ASP A 328 2.87 13.38 6.88
CA ASP A 328 1.95 12.60 6.08
C ASP A 328 1.88 13.13 4.64
N SER A 329 3.03 13.45 4.05
CA SER A 329 3.11 13.96 2.68
C SER A 329 2.48 13.02 1.65
N LYS A 330 2.35 11.72 1.94
CA LYS A 330 1.68 10.72 1.13
C LYS A 330 0.15 10.84 1.18
N GLY A 331 -0.43 11.62 2.09
CA GLY A 331 -1.85 11.97 2.17
C GLY A 331 -2.28 12.92 1.04
N THR A 332 -2.33 12.41 -0.19
CA THR A 332 -2.57 13.19 -1.42
C THR A 332 -4.04 13.26 -1.83
N ASN A 333 -4.95 12.84 -0.97
CA ASN A 333 -6.40 12.94 -1.12
C ASN A 333 -7.07 13.19 0.23
N THR A 334 -8.35 13.57 0.20
CA THR A 334 -9.13 13.95 1.39
C THR A 334 -9.33 12.78 2.35
N ASP A 335 -9.60 11.57 1.89
CA ASP A 335 -9.78 10.37 2.72
C ASP A 335 -8.53 10.05 3.56
N ALA A 336 -7.36 10.08 2.94
CA ALA A 336 -6.10 9.87 3.67
C ALA A 336 -5.87 10.98 4.71
N ALA A 337 -6.14 12.22 4.36
CA ALA A 337 -5.94 13.36 5.26
C ALA A 337 -6.93 13.38 6.43
N ILE A 338 -8.17 12.90 6.25
CA ILE A 338 -9.13 12.67 7.33
C ILE A 338 -8.55 11.69 8.35
N LYS A 339 -8.08 10.53 7.89
CA LYS A 339 -7.47 9.51 8.75
C LYS A 339 -6.25 10.03 9.50
N ALA A 340 -5.44 10.87 8.84
CA ALA A 340 -4.28 11.47 9.48
C ALA A 340 -4.67 12.45 10.60
N ILE A 341 -5.68 13.31 10.40
CA ILE A 341 -6.20 14.19 11.45
C ILE A 341 -6.79 13.37 12.59
N ASP A 342 -7.57 12.34 12.28
CA ASP A 342 -8.22 11.49 13.27
C ASP A 342 -7.22 10.71 14.14
N ALA A 343 -6.04 10.42 13.58
CA ALA A 343 -4.95 9.76 14.30
C ALA A 343 -4.17 10.65 15.25
N MET A 344 -4.31 11.99 15.17
CA MET A 344 -3.54 12.87 16.03
C MET A 344 -3.99 12.78 17.48
N PRO A 345 -3.04 12.61 18.41
CA PRO A 345 -3.37 12.44 19.85
C PRO A 345 -3.72 13.73 20.56
N SER A 346 -3.51 14.89 19.94
CA SER A 346 -3.70 16.20 20.56
C SER A 346 -4.10 17.27 19.53
N PRO A 347 -4.53 18.48 19.96
CA PRO A 347 -4.86 19.55 19.03
C PRO A 347 -3.75 19.80 18.02
N THR A 348 -4.11 19.98 16.76
CA THR A 348 -3.16 19.93 15.65
C THR A 348 -3.10 21.24 14.89
N VAL A 349 -1.89 21.74 14.60
CA VAL A 349 -1.65 22.73 13.55
C VAL A 349 -1.37 21.97 12.25
N LEU A 350 -2.25 22.16 11.26
CA LEU A 350 -2.28 21.35 10.04
C LEU A 350 -1.73 22.14 8.85
N ILE A 351 -0.85 21.52 8.05
CA ILE A 351 -0.45 22.05 6.74
C ILE A 351 -1.26 21.30 5.69
N GLY A 352 -2.06 22.04 4.91
CA GLY A 352 -2.92 21.53 3.85
C GLY A 352 -2.73 22.24 2.51
N GLY A 353 -3.23 21.61 1.44
CA GLY A 353 -3.21 22.18 0.10
C GLY A 353 -2.08 21.68 -0.81
N GLY A 354 -2.15 22.07 -2.07
CA GLY A 354 -1.23 21.62 -3.13
C GLY A 354 -1.85 21.76 -4.51
N TYR A 355 -1.66 20.76 -5.39
CA TYR A 355 -2.20 20.75 -6.73
C TYR A 355 -3.69 20.34 -6.73
N ASP A 356 -4.51 21.04 -7.50
CA ASP A 356 -5.96 20.76 -7.62
C ASP A 356 -6.23 19.62 -8.60
N LYS A 357 -6.81 18.53 -8.10
CA LYS A 357 -7.38 17.43 -8.89
C LYS A 357 -8.90 17.50 -8.97
N ASP A 358 -9.46 18.69 -8.79
CA ASP A 358 -10.90 18.94 -8.71
C ASP A 358 -11.59 18.23 -7.54
N ALA A 359 -10.87 18.10 -6.40
CA ALA A 359 -11.39 17.47 -5.20
C ALA A 359 -12.40 18.35 -4.48
N ASP A 360 -13.40 17.74 -3.86
CA ASP A 360 -14.25 18.36 -2.85
C ASP A 360 -13.59 18.25 -1.46
N PHE A 361 -13.44 19.37 -0.76
CA PHE A 361 -12.83 19.42 0.57
C PHE A 361 -13.85 19.49 1.70
N SER A 362 -15.15 19.46 1.41
CA SER A 362 -16.23 19.68 2.39
C SER A 362 -16.19 18.62 3.51
N GLU A 363 -16.00 17.36 3.17
CA GLU A 363 -15.90 16.28 4.15
C GLU A 363 -14.64 16.43 5.01
N TRP A 364 -13.48 16.69 4.39
CA TRP A 364 -12.23 16.84 5.10
C TRP A 364 -12.27 17.98 6.14
N VAL A 365 -12.78 19.15 5.75
CA VAL A 365 -12.86 20.29 6.69
C VAL A 365 -13.89 20.05 7.80
N SER A 366 -14.89 19.19 7.61
CA SER A 366 -15.88 18.84 8.64
C SER A 366 -15.26 18.11 9.84
N HIS A 367 -14.07 17.52 9.69
CA HIS A 367 -13.28 16.87 10.76
C HIS A 367 -12.43 17.86 11.57
N PHE A 368 -12.36 19.15 11.21
CA PHE A 368 -11.51 20.11 11.91
C PHE A 368 -12.00 20.53 13.30
N PRO A 369 -13.31 20.71 13.55
CA PRO A 369 -13.79 21.14 14.85
C PRO A 369 -13.31 20.24 16.01
N GLY A 370 -12.67 20.86 17.01
CA GLY A 370 -12.14 20.16 18.18
C GLY A 370 -10.79 19.45 17.98
N LYS A 371 -10.31 19.30 16.73
CA LYS A 371 -9.05 18.64 16.39
C LYS A 371 -8.02 19.58 15.79
N VAL A 372 -8.39 20.38 14.80
CA VAL A 372 -7.48 21.32 14.13
C VAL A 372 -7.54 22.66 14.84
N ARG A 373 -6.43 23.06 15.45
CA ARG A 373 -6.26 24.36 16.08
C ARG A 373 -6.09 25.47 15.06
N LYS A 374 -5.29 25.23 14.04
CA LYS A 374 -5.01 26.14 12.95
C LYS A 374 -4.66 25.41 11.68
N LEU A 375 -5.09 25.94 10.54
CA LEU A 375 -4.76 25.41 9.22
C LEU A 375 -3.83 26.37 8.49
N VAL A 376 -2.70 25.88 7.99
CA VAL A 376 -1.76 26.61 7.14
C VAL A 376 -1.91 26.07 5.71
N LEU A 377 -2.30 26.91 4.78
CA LEU A 377 -2.66 26.55 3.42
C LEU A 377 -1.58 26.92 2.41
N ILE A 378 -1.20 25.98 1.57
CA ILE A 378 -0.21 26.14 0.50
C ILE A 378 -0.77 25.75 -0.86
N GLY A 379 -0.14 26.22 -1.94
CA GLY A 379 -0.40 25.79 -3.32
C GLY A 379 -1.71 26.25 -3.93
N GLN A 380 -2.11 25.64 -5.02
CA GLN A 380 -3.25 26.05 -5.86
C GLN A 380 -4.61 25.95 -5.16
N THR A 381 -4.77 24.96 -4.28
CA THR A 381 -6.06 24.68 -3.63
C THR A 381 -6.36 25.55 -2.41
N ARG A 382 -5.44 26.41 -2.00
CA ARG A 382 -5.54 27.19 -0.76
C ARG A 382 -6.84 27.97 -0.64
N GLU A 383 -7.26 28.68 -1.69
CA GLU A 383 -8.49 29.47 -1.71
C GLU A 383 -9.76 28.59 -1.67
N LYS A 384 -9.74 27.47 -2.40
CA LYS A 384 -10.84 26.50 -2.45
C LYS A 384 -11.06 25.84 -1.09
N ILE A 385 -9.98 25.50 -0.39
CA ILE A 385 -10.03 24.94 0.97
C ILE A 385 -10.50 25.98 1.96
N ALA A 386 -10.00 27.23 1.88
CA ALA A 386 -10.45 28.33 2.73
C ALA A 386 -11.97 28.58 2.61
N GLN A 387 -12.50 28.56 1.38
CA GLN A 387 -13.94 28.65 1.12
C GLN A 387 -14.73 27.49 1.74
N ALA A 388 -14.19 26.27 1.75
CA ALA A 388 -14.81 25.12 2.42
C ALA A 388 -14.80 25.30 3.94
N CYS A 389 -13.70 25.80 4.52
CA CYS A 389 -13.60 26.16 5.94
C CYS A 389 -14.64 27.22 6.32
N ASP A 390 -14.79 28.27 5.50
CA ASP A 390 -15.74 29.34 5.72
C ASP A 390 -17.19 28.85 5.82
N LYS A 391 -17.58 27.87 5.00
CA LYS A 391 -18.94 27.29 5.01
C LYS A 391 -19.29 26.63 6.33
N ILE A 392 -18.31 26.04 7.03
CA ILE A 392 -18.52 25.42 8.34
C ILE A 392 -18.20 26.33 9.52
N GLY A 393 -17.82 27.60 9.26
CA GLY A 393 -17.48 28.60 10.28
C GLY A 393 -16.06 28.43 10.86
N PHE A 394 -15.20 27.60 10.27
CA PHE A 394 -13.79 27.49 10.69
C PHE A 394 -13.00 28.67 10.10
N ARG A 395 -12.44 29.54 10.98
CA ARG A 395 -11.75 30.80 10.61
C ARG A 395 -10.26 30.80 10.97
N ASP A 396 -9.80 29.80 11.70
CA ASP A 396 -8.41 29.70 12.15
C ASP A 396 -7.50 29.12 11.05
N TYR A 397 -7.42 29.85 9.93
CA TYR A 397 -6.50 29.50 8.82
C TYR A 397 -5.65 30.70 8.38
N CYS A 398 -4.52 30.40 7.75
CA CYS A 398 -3.67 31.39 7.09
C CYS A 398 -3.03 30.76 5.83
N PHE A 399 -2.50 31.63 4.96
CA PHE A 399 -1.81 31.23 3.75
C PHE A 399 -0.30 31.30 3.94
N ALA A 400 0.43 30.42 3.25
CA ALA A 400 1.87 30.45 3.13
C ALA A 400 2.27 30.29 1.65
N GLU A 401 3.33 30.98 1.24
CA GLU A 401 3.83 30.94 -0.15
C GLU A 401 4.79 29.75 -0.39
N SER A 402 5.31 29.16 0.68
CA SER A 402 6.21 28.01 0.62
C SER A 402 5.99 27.04 1.78
N LEU A 403 6.48 25.81 1.61
CA LEU A 403 6.48 24.82 2.69
C LEU A 403 7.33 25.25 3.89
N GLN A 404 8.45 25.92 3.62
CA GLN A 404 9.32 26.46 4.67
C GLN A 404 8.58 27.50 5.53
N GLU A 405 7.87 28.42 4.89
CA GLU A 405 7.04 29.40 5.60
C GLU A 405 5.89 28.72 6.37
N ALA A 406 5.27 27.70 5.76
CA ALA A 406 4.22 26.93 6.43
C ALA A 406 4.72 26.25 7.72
N VAL A 407 5.91 25.63 7.68
CA VAL A 407 6.54 25.03 8.87
C VAL A 407 6.82 26.08 9.92
N LYS A 408 7.30 27.27 9.54
CA LYS A 408 7.54 28.39 10.45
C LYS A 408 6.25 28.88 11.11
N LEU A 409 5.18 29.06 10.34
CA LEU A 409 3.87 29.46 10.86
C LEU A 409 3.28 28.41 11.80
N CYS A 410 3.51 27.12 11.54
CA CYS A 410 3.14 26.05 12.47
C CYS A 410 3.90 26.17 13.79
N TYR A 411 5.22 26.36 13.73
CA TYR A 411 6.08 26.52 14.91
C TYR A 411 5.68 27.71 15.78
N GLU A 412 5.28 28.84 15.16
CA GLU A 412 4.84 30.05 15.85
C GLU A 412 3.42 29.93 16.44
N SER A 413 2.57 29.07 15.84
CA SER A 413 1.14 28.95 16.20
C SER A 413 0.84 27.81 17.17
N ALA A 414 1.67 26.77 17.19
CA ALA A 414 1.50 25.61 18.04
C ALA A 414 1.85 25.94 19.50
N LYS A 415 1.20 25.25 20.44
CA LYS A 415 1.45 25.31 21.88
C LYS A 415 2.09 24.00 22.33
N GLU A 416 2.79 24.05 23.45
CA GLU A 416 3.30 22.83 24.10
C GLU A 416 2.18 21.79 24.28
N GLY A 417 2.46 20.54 23.89
CA GLY A 417 1.49 19.45 23.88
C GLY A 417 0.68 19.31 22.59
N ASP A 418 0.72 20.30 21.66
CA ASP A 418 0.07 20.17 20.35
C ASP A 418 0.85 19.23 19.40
N CYS A 419 0.20 18.87 18.30
CA CYS A 419 0.84 18.29 17.14
C CYS A 419 0.96 19.29 15.99
N CYS A 420 1.96 19.14 15.15
CA CYS A 420 2.04 19.75 13.83
C CYS A 420 2.03 18.64 12.77
N LEU A 421 1.12 18.71 11.82
CA LEU A 421 0.90 17.66 10.83
C LEU A 421 0.99 18.22 9.40
N LEU A 422 1.89 17.68 8.59
CA LEU A 422 1.81 17.84 7.14
C LEU A 422 0.89 16.73 6.60
N SER A 423 -0.37 17.01 6.30
CA SER A 423 -1.29 16.10 5.61
C SER A 423 -2.12 16.88 4.60
N PRO A 424 -1.60 17.02 3.37
CA PRO A 424 -2.00 18.10 2.48
C PRO A 424 -3.35 17.89 1.79
N ALA A 425 -3.95 16.70 1.83
CA ALA A 425 -5.16 16.32 1.09
C ALA A 425 -5.05 16.52 -0.44
N CYS A 426 -3.88 16.91 -0.94
CA CYS A 426 -3.63 17.31 -2.33
C CYS A 426 -2.35 16.69 -2.87
N ALA A 427 -2.29 16.52 -4.20
CA ALA A 427 -1.05 16.13 -4.86
C ALA A 427 0.03 17.20 -4.68
N SER A 428 1.28 16.79 -4.79
CA SER A 428 2.45 17.65 -4.61
C SER A 428 2.84 18.45 -5.86
N TRP A 429 2.28 18.11 -7.02
CA TRP A 429 2.65 18.69 -8.31
C TRP A 429 2.50 20.22 -8.33
N GLY A 430 3.28 20.87 -9.18
CA GLY A 430 3.30 22.33 -9.29
C GLY A 430 4.24 23.02 -8.29
N MET A 431 4.39 22.47 -7.08
CA MET A 431 5.36 22.96 -6.08
C MET A 431 6.55 22.01 -5.88
N PHE A 432 6.34 20.70 -6.08
CA PHE A 432 7.34 19.64 -5.87
C PHE A 432 7.25 18.60 -6.99
N LYS A 433 8.33 17.88 -7.25
CA LYS A 433 8.37 16.80 -8.26
C LYS A 433 7.50 15.61 -7.87
N CYS A 434 7.47 15.29 -6.58
CA CYS A 434 6.72 14.17 -6.02
C CYS A 434 6.42 14.41 -4.53
N TYR A 435 5.59 13.56 -3.92
CA TYR A 435 5.25 13.66 -2.50
C TYR A 435 6.47 13.37 -1.59
N GLN A 436 7.41 12.55 -2.05
CA GLN A 436 8.63 12.26 -1.31
C GLN A 436 9.44 13.54 -1.13
N GLU A 437 9.72 14.28 -2.20
CA GLU A 437 10.44 15.56 -2.13
C GLU A 437 9.76 16.54 -1.14
N ARG A 438 8.43 16.67 -1.20
CA ARG A 438 7.68 17.50 -0.25
C ARG A 438 7.85 17.04 1.19
N GLY A 439 7.81 15.73 1.42
CA GLY A 439 7.98 15.15 2.75
C GLY A 439 9.41 15.26 3.27
N ASP A 440 10.43 15.07 2.42
CA ASP A 440 11.83 15.23 2.80
C ASP A 440 12.15 16.68 3.16
N MET A 441 11.70 17.64 2.35
CA MET A 441 11.83 19.06 2.66
C MET A 441 11.13 19.44 3.96
N PHE A 442 9.94 18.88 4.23
CA PHE A 442 9.27 19.10 5.52
C PHE A 442 10.12 18.61 6.69
N LYS A 443 10.66 17.38 6.60
CA LYS A 443 11.55 16.84 7.63
C LYS A 443 12.79 17.71 7.86
N GLU A 444 13.40 18.18 6.78
CA GLU A 444 14.56 19.07 6.83
C GLU A 444 14.23 20.40 7.55
N TYR A 445 13.12 21.06 7.16
CA TYR A 445 12.71 22.31 7.78
C TYR A 445 12.34 22.14 9.25
N VAL A 446 11.66 21.06 9.61
CA VAL A 446 11.32 20.77 11.02
C VAL A 446 12.59 20.54 11.85
N ARG A 447 13.56 19.78 11.33
CA ARG A 447 14.81 19.52 12.06
C ARG A 447 15.65 20.79 12.27
N ALA A 448 15.53 21.75 11.35
CA ALA A 448 16.21 23.05 11.44
C ALA A 448 15.57 24.05 12.42
N LEU A 449 14.37 23.74 12.96
CA LEU A 449 13.74 24.57 13.99
C LEU A 449 14.54 24.55 15.30
N GLU A 450 14.48 25.66 16.05
CA GLU A 450 15.08 25.74 17.39
C GLU A 450 14.41 24.74 18.37
N GLU A 451 15.22 24.33 19.37
CA GLU A 451 14.77 23.39 20.41
C GLU A 451 13.64 23.97 21.29
#